data_4ef4795ba4e572a34ba8a4add427d6b6
#
_entry.id   4ef4795ba4e572a34ba8a4add427d6b6
#
_cell.length_a   1.000
_cell.length_b   1.000
_cell.length_c   1.000
_cell.angle_alpha   90.00
_cell.angle_beta   90.00
_cell.angle_gamma   90.00
#
_symmetry.space_group_name_H-M   'P 1'
#
loop_
_entity.id
_entity.type
_entity.pdbx_description
1 polymer ?
#
loop_
_entity_poly.entity_id
_entity_poly.type
_entity_poly.pdbx_seq_one_letter_code
_entity_poly.pdbx_strand_id
1 'polypeptide(L)'
;MKKTMKHLLVLSTAALLTTALAACGSSSNSNTSNNTAATNGASSNQSTNANANKPADGDIPTLVWWTIGGQIPANFDKAIAAMNAYTAEKIGVKVDVKVASWGDWDTKINTIVNTGEPFDIMFTNNGKYNQQVNMGAFADLTDLVQSESPDLYNLIPQKVWDGTKVGGKIYSVPTYKDSSLTQYWVFNDSYVQKYKIDTASIKSLKDLDKPFHDMKAGEGKSFYPLSLTQGDGFNGFFNNFDDMTLGLPPIGVKVDDASRKVVSVLENQDVMDGLKLLHKWYQDGIVNPDAPTKTEADKARPFFAAQAFPGAEATWQINEGVAKYDMFPVFGPIYTTSTIQGSLNAISANSKYKKEALKYLQLVNTDPKLRNMLAFGEPGVDFNNVDGEKVVERTTDTWPLAAYTQGTFFDLAVTKGAPVDQWEQVRKLNDQAISSTSLGFALDISKVGTEVANTKAVWDKYRYELMTGASDPEKMVPKILSELKAAGMDTIMKAAQEQIDNYFK
;
A
#
# COMPACT_ATOMS: atom_id res chain seq x y z
N MET A 1 30.79 3.25 -51.85
CA MET A 1 29.65 2.84 -52.71
C MET A 1 28.36 3.28 -52.03
N LYS A 2 27.63 4.17 -52.68
CA LYS A 2 26.34 4.70 -52.30
C LYS A 2 25.27 3.61 -52.38
N LYS A 3 24.31 3.55 -51.44
CA LYS A 3 22.90 3.28 -51.71
C LYS A 3 22.00 3.90 -50.67
N THR A 4 21.31 4.87 -51.12
CA THR A 4 20.14 5.61 -50.66
C THR A 4 18.88 4.75 -50.59
N MET A 5 17.90 5.25 -49.84
CA MET A 5 16.44 5.20 -50.09
C MET A 5 15.65 4.34 -49.11
N LYS A 6 14.44 4.69 -48.64
CA LYS A 6 13.42 5.70 -49.04
C LYS A 6 12.45 5.91 -47.85
N HIS A 7 11.95 7.12 -47.69
CA HIS A 7 10.77 7.45 -46.92
C HIS A 7 9.51 6.81 -47.54
N LEU A 8 8.59 6.37 -46.70
CA LEU A 8 7.19 6.20 -47.08
C LEU A 8 6.30 6.88 -46.05
N LEU A 9 5.77 8.01 -46.45
CA LEU A 9 4.67 8.74 -45.84
C LEU A 9 3.37 8.03 -46.23
N VAL A 10 2.50 7.71 -45.31
CA VAL A 10 1.09 7.38 -45.60
C VAL A 10 0.20 8.27 -44.78
N LEU A 11 -0.35 9.26 -45.46
CA LEU A 11 -1.58 9.97 -45.04
C LEU A 11 -2.77 9.04 -45.27
N SER A 12 -3.69 8.94 -44.34
CA SER A 12 -5.06 8.55 -44.62
C SER A 12 -6.04 9.34 -43.80
N THR A 13 -6.78 10.07 -44.49
CA THR A 13 -7.94 10.93 -44.38
C THR A 13 -9.05 10.42 -43.46
N ALA A 14 -9.63 11.39 -42.79
CA ALA A 14 -10.89 11.34 -42.05
C ALA A 14 -12.09 11.07 -42.98
N ALA A 15 -13.05 10.30 -42.50
CA ALA A 15 -14.40 10.29 -43.03
C ALA A 15 -15.41 10.30 -41.89
N LEU A 16 -16.09 11.40 -41.75
CA LEU A 16 -17.35 11.57 -41.02
C LEU A 16 -18.48 10.84 -41.74
N LEU A 17 -19.31 10.15 -40.99
CA LEU A 17 -20.68 9.81 -41.44
C LEU A 17 -21.63 9.91 -40.26
N THR A 18 -22.47 10.91 -40.35
CA THR A 18 -23.70 11.17 -39.59
C THR A 18 -24.90 10.45 -40.24
N THR A 19 -25.77 9.81 -39.45
CA THR A 19 -27.23 9.66 -39.66
C THR A 19 -27.84 9.19 -38.36
N ALA A 20 -28.64 9.92 -37.65
CA ALA A 20 -30.03 10.38 -37.83
C ALA A 20 -31.07 9.36 -37.34
N LEU A 21 -31.80 9.84 -36.34
CA LEU A 21 -33.06 9.52 -35.68
C LEU A 21 -34.15 8.75 -36.45
N ALA A 22 -34.88 7.88 -35.68
CA ALA A 22 -36.36 7.76 -35.66
C ALA A 22 -36.69 6.83 -34.47
N ALA A 23 -37.39 7.12 -33.50
CA ALA A 23 -38.73 7.59 -33.08
C ALA A 23 -39.85 6.56 -33.27
N CYS A 24 -40.66 6.41 -32.17
CA CYS A 24 -42.00 5.85 -32.04
C CYS A 24 -42.10 4.31 -31.93
N GLY A 25 -42.90 3.74 -31.03
CA GLY A 25 -44.11 4.14 -30.41
C GLY A 25 -44.64 3.15 -29.38
N SER A 26 -45.55 3.62 -28.63
CA SER A 26 -46.38 3.14 -27.55
C SER A 26 -47.14 1.82 -27.82
N SER A 27 -47.41 1.05 -26.75
CA SER A 27 -48.82 0.85 -26.35
C SER A 27 -48.95 0.08 -25.04
N SER A 28 -49.77 0.65 -24.22
CA SER A 28 -50.41 0.19 -23.02
C SER A 28 -51.25 -1.10 -23.22
N ASN A 29 -51.35 -1.92 -22.19
CA ASN A 29 -52.70 -2.23 -21.66
C ASN A 29 -52.66 -2.84 -20.26
N SER A 30 -53.51 -2.29 -19.48
CA SER A 30 -54.08 -2.61 -18.20
C SER A 30 -54.89 -3.93 -18.16
N ASN A 31 -54.99 -4.57 -16.98
CA ASN A 31 -56.19 -4.86 -16.22
C ASN A 31 -55.89 -5.83 -15.06
N THR A 32 -56.09 -5.40 -13.86
CA THR A 32 -57.29 -5.38 -12.98
C THR A 32 -57.51 -6.68 -12.20
N SER A 33 -57.34 -6.53 -10.90
CA SER A 33 -58.11 -6.99 -9.72
C SER A 33 -58.67 -8.41 -9.67
N ASN A 34 -58.42 -9.11 -8.57
CA ASN A 34 -59.50 -9.32 -7.58
C ASN A 34 -59.01 -9.85 -6.23
N ASN A 35 -59.54 -9.21 -5.20
CA ASN A 35 -59.55 -9.61 -3.80
C ASN A 35 -60.32 -10.92 -3.59
N THR A 36 -59.89 -11.73 -2.62
CA THR A 36 -60.85 -12.27 -1.63
C THR A 36 -60.14 -12.61 -0.34
N ALA A 37 -60.63 -12.06 0.74
CA ALA A 37 -60.27 -12.35 2.12
C ALA A 37 -61.07 -13.55 2.63
N ALA A 38 -60.49 -14.36 3.49
CA ALA A 38 -61.25 -15.06 4.54
C ALA A 38 -60.32 -15.49 5.69
N THR A 39 -60.81 -15.20 6.81
CA THR A 39 -60.42 -15.19 8.21
C THR A 39 -60.28 -16.59 8.85
N ASN A 40 -59.50 -16.55 9.97
CA ASN A 40 -59.65 -17.24 11.24
C ASN A 40 -58.97 -18.60 11.47
N GLY A 41 -58.24 -18.62 12.59
CA GLY A 41 -58.04 -19.79 13.42
C GLY A 41 -56.75 -19.76 14.25
N ALA A 42 -56.81 -19.22 15.44
CA ALA A 42 -55.78 -19.29 16.46
C ALA A 42 -55.60 -20.72 16.97
N SER A 43 -54.35 -21.16 17.19
CA SER A 43 -54.05 -21.97 18.36
C SER A 43 -52.51 -21.92 18.66
N SER A 44 -52.24 -21.61 19.90
CA SER A 44 -50.96 -21.61 20.58
C SER A 44 -50.29 -22.98 20.61
N ASN A 45 -48.99 -23.03 20.34
CA ASN A 45 -48.10 -23.89 21.13
C ASN A 45 -46.68 -23.34 21.08
N GLN A 46 -46.18 -22.92 22.26
CA GLN A 46 -44.78 -22.64 22.54
C GLN A 46 -43.98 -23.93 22.37
N SER A 47 -42.95 -23.87 21.53
CA SER A 47 -41.77 -24.72 21.61
C SER A 47 -40.58 -23.88 21.24
N THR A 48 -39.78 -23.62 22.25
CA THR A 48 -38.46 -23.03 22.16
C THR A 48 -37.55 -23.91 21.30
N ASN A 49 -37.29 -23.50 20.10
CA ASN A 49 -36.13 -23.97 19.33
C ASN A 49 -35.35 -22.77 18.85
N ALA A 50 -34.18 -22.58 19.46
CA ALA A 50 -33.16 -21.70 18.96
C ALA A 50 -32.59 -22.28 17.65
N ASN A 51 -33.28 -21.99 16.53
CA ASN A 51 -32.73 -22.10 15.20
C ASN A 51 -32.54 -20.68 14.69
N ALA A 52 -31.25 -20.22 14.68
CA ALA A 52 -30.91 -19.02 13.99
C ALA A 52 -31.45 -19.11 12.55
N ASN A 53 -32.31 -18.19 12.18
CA ASN A 53 -32.86 -18.05 10.83
C ASN A 53 -31.66 -17.95 9.84
N LYS A 54 -31.41 -19.06 9.12
CA LYS A 54 -30.56 -18.99 7.92
C LYS A 54 -31.37 -18.23 6.86
N PRO A 55 -30.91 -17.06 6.36
CA PRO A 55 -31.61 -16.34 5.30
C PRO A 55 -31.77 -17.25 4.07
N ALA A 56 -32.89 -17.11 3.36
CA ALA A 56 -33.04 -17.74 2.04
C ALA A 56 -31.99 -17.17 1.09
N ASP A 57 -31.45 -17.96 0.18
CA ASP A 57 -30.29 -17.60 -0.69
C ASP A 57 -30.54 -16.33 -1.55
N GLY A 58 -31.81 -15.91 -1.74
CA GLY A 58 -32.17 -14.67 -2.43
C GLY A 58 -32.07 -13.38 -1.62
N ASP A 59 -31.92 -13.47 -0.29
CA ASP A 59 -31.88 -12.31 0.61
C ASP A 59 -30.45 -11.97 1.11
N ILE A 60 -29.44 -12.76 0.71
CA ILE A 60 -28.05 -12.55 1.16
C ILE A 60 -27.40 -11.46 0.30
N PRO A 61 -27.02 -10.31 0.90
CA PRO A 61 -26.36 -9.23 0.16
C PRO A 61 -25.02 -9.66 -0.41
N THR A 62 -24.74 -9.25 -1.64
CA THR A 62 -23.45 -9.41 -2.28
C THR A 62 -22.78 -8.03 -2.41
N LEU A 63 -21.72 -7.82 -1.66
CA LEU A 63 -20.96 -6.58 -1.64
C LEU A 63 -20.00 -6.51 -2.82
N VAL A 64 -19.85 -5.35 -3.42
CA VAL A 64 -18.82 -5.10 -4.44
C VAL A 64 -17.56 -4.60 -3.75
N TRP A 65 -16.46 -5.38 -3.83
CA TRP A 65 -15.16 -5.02 -3.24
C TRP A 65 -14.10 -4.81 -4.32
N TRP A 66 -13.69 -3.56 -4.52
CA TRP A 66 -12.57 -3.21 -5.39
C TRP A 66 -11.24 -3.31 -4.66
N THR A 67 -10.29 -4.07 -5.22
CA THR A 67 -8.93 -4.20 -4.70
C THR A 67 -7.89 -4.20 -5.82
N ILE A 68 -6.64 -3.93 -5.48
CA ILE A 68 -5.50 -3.97 -6.39
C ILE A 68 -4.88 -5.37 -6.37
N GLY A 69 -4.41 -5.84 -7.52
CA GLY A 69 -3.82 -7.17 -7.58
C GLY A 69 -3.13 -7.51 -8.89
N GLY A 70 -2.75 -8.78 -9.00
CA GLY A 70 -2.10 -9.34 -10.17
C GLY A 70 -3.07 -9.84 -11.24
N GLN A 71 -2.56 -10.68 -12.11
CA GLN A 71 -3.36 -11.33 -13.14
C GLN A 71 -4.34 -12.33 -12.53
N ILE A 72 -5.60 -12.28 -12.97
CA ILE A 72 -6.66 -13.16 -12.50
C ILE A 72 -6.48 -14.56 -13.11
N PRO A 73 -6.31 -15.62 -12.32
CA PRO A 73 -6.23 -16.99 -12.81
C PRO A 73 -7.60 -17.56 -13.17
N ALA A 74 -7.63 -18.61 -13.96
CA ALA A 74 -8.89 -19.21 -14.44
C ALA A 74 -9.79 -19.80 -13.35
N ASN A 75 -9.23 -20.15 -12.18
CA ASN A 75 -9.97 -20.68 -11.04
C ASN A 75 -10.46 -19.61 -10.04
N PHE A 76 -10.20 -18.32 -10.32
CA PHE A 76 -10.52 -17.24 -9.39
C PHE A 76 -12.00 -17.20 -8.99
N ASP A 77 -12.90 -17.23 -9.95
CA ASP A 77 -14.34 -17.18 -9.68
C ASP A 77 -14.81 -18.38 -8.84
N LYS A 78 -14.21 -19.56 -9.05
CA LYS A 78 -14.48 -20.76 -8.25
C LYS A 78 -14.02 -20.59 -6.80
N ALA A 79 -12.82 -20.03 -6.60
CA ALA A 79 -12.28 -19.77 -5.27
C ALA A 79 -13.14 -18.70 -4.54
N ILE A 80 -13.53 -17.62 -5.23
CA ILE A 80 -14.46 -16.62 -4.67
C ILE A 80 -15.82 -17.24 -4.33
N ALA A 81 -16.36 -18.15 -5.15
CA ALA A 81 -17.60 -18.86 -4.84
C ALA A 81 -17.48 -19.73 -3.57
N ALA A 82 -16.33 -20.40 -3.36
CA ALA A 82 -16.08 -21.17 -2.14
C ALA A 82 -15.99 -20.27 -0.90
N MET A 83 -15.33 -19.09 -1.00
CA MET A 83 -15.30 -18.09 0.06
C MET A 83 -16.72 -17.57 0.36
N ASN A 84 -17.50 -17.28 -0.67
CA ASN A 84 -18.89 -16.79 -0.54
C ASN A 84 -19.82 -17.83 0.11
N ALA A 85 -19.65 -19.11 -0.16
CA ALA A 85 -20.37 -20.15 0.54
C ALA A 85 -20.07 -20.13 2.06
N TYR A 86 -18.79 -19.97 2.40
CA TYR A 86 -18.34 -19.87 3.79
C TYR A 86 -18.86 -18.61 4.50
N THR A 87 -18.74 -17.43 3.87
CA THR A 87 -19.16 -16.16 4.50
C THR A 87 -20.66 -16.02 4.56
N ALA A 88 -21.39 -16.54 3.57
CA ALA A 88 -22.86 -16.61 3.61
C ALA A 88 -23.38 -17.45 4.81
N GLU A 89 -22.70 -18.58 5.11
CA GLU A 89 -23.05 -19.41 6.27
C GLU A 89 -22.70 -18.72 7.60
N LYS A 90 -21.54 -18.06 7.67
CA LYS A 90 -21.02 -17.45 8.91
C LYS A 90 -21.71 -16.17 9.29
N ILE A 91 -21.91 -15.27 8.33
CA ILE A 91 -22.37 -13.89 8.60
C ILE A 91 -23.52 -13.42 7.68
N GLY A 92 -24.00 -14.26 6.76
CA GLY A 92 -25.07 -13.89 5.82
C GLY A 92 -24.65 -12.83 4.80
N VAL A 93 -23.37 -12.83 4.36
CA VAL A 93 -22.82 -11.85 3.41
C VAL A 93 -21.99 -12.56 2.35
N LYS A 94 -22.10 -12.11 1.11
CA LYS A 94 -21.26 -12.52 -0.03
C LYS A 94 -20.48 -11.30 -0.56
N VAL A 95 -19.39 -11.53 -1.32
CA VAL A 95 -18.64 -10.48 -2.00
C VAL A 95 -18.42 -10.81 -3.47
N ASP A 96 -18.47 -9.77 -4.29
CA ASP A 96 -17.98 -9.76 -5.67
C ASP A 96 -16.67 -8.99 -5.67
N VAL A 97 -15.54 -9.72 -5.76
CA VAL A 97 -14.20 -9.13 -5.70
C VAL A 97 -13.78 -8.67 -7.08
N LYS A 98 -13.61 -7.38 -7.24
CA LYS A 98 -13.11 -6.72 -8.46
C LYS A 98 -11.64 -6.40 -8.30
N VAL A 99 -10.81 -6.91 -9.20
CA VAL A 99 -9.36 -6.70 -9.18
C VAL A 99 -8.96 -5.78 -10.31
N ALA A 100 -8.27 -4.69 -9.99
CA ALA A 100 -7.59 -3.87 -10.99
C ALA A 100 -6.08 -4.10 -10.92
N SER A 101 -5.41 -4.06 -12.07
CA SER A 101 -3.96 -4.26 -12.15
C SER A 101 -3.20 -3.12 -11.46
N TRP A 102 -1.96 -3.37 -11.06
CA TRP A 102 -1.09 -2.36 -10.47
C TRP A 102 -0.93 -1.12 -11.36
N GLY A 103 -0.85 -1.31 -12.68
CA GLY A 103 -0.69 -0.20 -13.62
C GLY A 103 -1.97 0.60 -13.86
N ASP A 104 -3.14 -0.03 -13.73
CA ASP A 104 -4.44 0.58 -14.03
C ASP A 104 -5.15 1.10 -12.78
N TRP A 105 -4.66 0.76 -11.57
CA TRP A 105 -5.32 1.03 -10.29
C TRP A 105 -5.76 2.48 -10.14
N ASP A 106 -4.83 3.41 -10.24
CA ASP A 106 -5.11 4.84 -10.03
C ASP A 106 -6.16 5.37 -11.00
N THR A 107 -6.09 4.96 -12.27
CA THR A 107 -7.06 5.36 -13.31
C THR A 107 -8.43 4.79 -13.01
N LYS A 108 -8.50 3.50 -12.66
CA LYS A 108 -9.78 2.81 -12.37
C LYS A 108 -10.47 3.41 -11.15
N ILE A 109 -9.75 3.61 -10.05
CA ILE A 109 -10.29 4.19 -8.81
C ILE A 109 -10.76 5.62 -9.00
N ASN A 110 -9.97 6.45 -9.69
CA ASN A 110 -10.39 7.80 -10.01
C ASN A 110 -11.68 7.80 -10.85
N THR A 111 -11.81 6.87 -11.80
CA THR A 111 -13.03 6.73 -12.60
C THR A 111 -14.22 6.37 -11.72
N ILE A 112 -14.11 5.33 -10.88
CA ILE A 112 -15.18 4.88 -9.99
C ILE A 112 -15.66 6.01 -9.09
N VAL A 113 -14.73 6.72 -8.42
CA VAL A 113 -15.07 7.80 -7.49
C VAL A 113 -15.71 8.98 -8.22
N ASN A 114 -15.18 9.38 -9.39
CA ASN A 114 -15.68 10.54 -10.13
C ASN A 114 -17.02 10.29 -10.83
N THR A 115 -17.27 9.05 -11.28
CA THR A 115 -18.54 8.72 -11.98
C THR A 115 -19.63 8.25 -11.03
N GLY A 116 -19.30 7.95 -9.76
CA GLY A 116 -20.24 7.36 -8.81
C GLY A 116 -20.58 5.90 -9.14
N GLU A 117 -19.69 5.16 -9.83
CA GLU A 117 -19.87 3.71 -10.05
C GLU A 117 -20.07 3.01 -8.70
N PRO A 118 -21.12 2.19 -8.53
CA PRO A 118 -21.43 1.58 -7.24
C PRO A 118 -20.34 0.64 -6.76
N PHE A 119 -19.97 0.77 -5.49
CA PHE A 119 -19.12 -0.15 -4.75
C PHE A 119 -19.51 -0.12 -3.27
N ASP A 120 -19.13 -1.15 -2.51
CA ASP A 120 -19.35 -1.22 -1.05
C ASP A 120 -18.04 -1.10 -0.30
N ILE A 121 -17.01 -1.83 -0.72
CA ILE A 121 -15.66 -1.79 -0.12
C ILE A 121 -14.65 -1.44 -1.22
N MET A 122 -13.67 -0.62 -0.86
CA MET A 122 -12.59 -0.24 -1.76
C MET A 122 -11.26 -0.19 -1.02
N PHE A 123 -10.25 -0.89 -1.55
CA PHE A 123 -8.87 -0.67 -1.15
C PHE A 123 -8.45 0.76 -1.49
N THR A 124 -7.75 1.40 -0.58
CA THR A 124 -7.13 2.71 -0.80
C THR A 124 -5.83 2.84 -0.01
N ASN A 125 -5.06 3.88 -0.26
CA ASN A 125 -3.79 4.11 0.41
C ASN A 125 -3.50 5.62 0.56
N ASN A 126 -2.40 5.94 1.25
CA ASN A 126 -1.97 7.31 1.53
C ASN A 126 -1.88 8.23 0.30
N GLY A 127 -1.64 7.67 -0.90
CA GLY A 127 -1.60 8.47 -2.14
C GLY A 127 -2.96 8.99 -2.62
N LYS A 128 -4.07 8.42 -2.13
CA LYS A 128 -5.44 8.74 -2.60
C LYS A 128 -6.45 8.95 -1.48
N TYR A 129 -6.28 8.29 -0.35
CA TYR A 129 -7.28 8.21 0.71
C TYR A 129 -7.82 9.57 1.16
N ASN A 130 -6.93 10.50 1.52
CA ASN A 130 -7.34 11.81 2.03
C ASN A 130 -8.12 12.60 0.97
N GLN A 131 -7.69 12.55 -0.30
CA GLN A 131 -8.40 13.17 -1.41
C GLN A 131 -9.80 12.58 -1.59
N GLN A 132 -9.91 11.25 -1.56
CA GLN A 132 -11.18 10.54 -1.73
C GLN A 132 -12.15 10.80 -0.58
N VAL A 133 -11.65 10.92 0.67
CA VAL A 133 -12.45 11.37 1.81
C VAL A 133 -13.00 12.78 1.59
N ASN A 134 -12.15 13.71 1.17
CA ASN A 134 -12.54 15.11 0.92
C ASN A 134 -13.55 15.24 -0.24
N MET A 135 -13.54 14.30 -1.19
CA MET A 135 -14.55 14.19 -2.26
C MET A 135 -15.87 13.55 -1.78
N GLY A 136 -15.95 13.10 -0.53
CA GLY A 136 -17.14 12.43 0.03
C GLY A 136 -17.37 11.01 -0.48
N ALA A 137 -16.33 10.33 -0.99
CA ALA A 137 -16.43 8.97 -1.52
C ALA A 137 -16.71 7.93 -0.44
N PHE A 138 -16.26 8.16 0.80
CA PHE A 138 -16.29 7.18 1.88
C PHE A 138 -17.19 7.58 3.03
N ALA A 139 -17.80 6.58 3.67
CA ALA A 139 -18.66 6.74 4.83
C ALA A 139 -17.85 7.08 6.09
N ASP A 140 -18.39 7.96 6.94
CA ASP A 140 -17.92 8.12 8.31
C ASP A 140 -18.24 6.85 9.12
N LEU A 141 -17.20 6.17 9.59
CA LEU A 141 -17.26 4.93 10.33
C LEU A 141 -17.02 5.11 11.83
N THR A 142 -16.80 6.34 12.31
CA THR A 142 -16.32 6.64 13.67
C THR A 142 -17.12 5.92 14.74
N ASP A 143 -18.44 6.07 14.73
CA ASP A 143 -19.31 5.39 15.69
C ASP A 143 -19.72 3.99 15.22
N LEU A 144 -19.81 3.81 13.90
CA LEU A 144 -20.34 2.60 13.31
C LEU A 144 -19.39 1.40 13.51
N VAL A 145 -18.07 1.60 13.42
CA VAL A 145 -17.10 0.51 13.62
C VAL A 145 -17.10 0.00 15.06
N GLN A 146 -17.34 0.87 16.03
CA GLN A 146 -17.41 0.48 17.44
C GLN A 146 -18.70 -0.26 17.77
N SER A 147 -19.83 0.17 17.19
CA SER A 147 -21.14 -0.41 17.48
C SER A 147 -21.42 -1.71 16.70
N GLU A 148 -21.01 -1.79 15.43
CA GLU A 148 -21.32 -2.92 14.54
C GLU A 148 -20.20 -3.96 14.42
N SER A 149 -18.98 -3.61 14.79
CA SER A 149 -17.80 -4.47 14.65
C SER A 149 -16.81 -4.28 15.82
N PRO A 150 -17.27 -4.49 17.08
CA PRO A 150 -16.44 -4.23 18.26
C PRO A 150 -15.18 -5.11 18.31
N ASP A 151 -15.22 -6.34 17.82
CA ASP A 151 -14.04 -7.22 17.81
C ASP A 151 -12.98 -6.69 16.88
N LEU A 152 -13.36 -6.17 15.70
CA LEU A 152 -12.46 -5.50 14.77
C LEU A 152 -11.87 -4.24 15.39
N TYR A 153 -12.72 -3.42 16.05
CA TYR A 153 -12.24 -2.19 16.68
C TYR A 153 -11.22 -2.47 17.78
N ASN A 154 -11.47 -3.49 18.61
CA ASN A 154 -10.59 -3.87 19.72
C ASN A 154 -9.30 -4.59 19.24
N LEU A 155 -9.35 -5.28 18.11
CA LEU A 155 -8.17 -5.95 17.52
C LEU A 155 -7.07 -4.96 17.12
N ILE A 156 -7.47 -3.81 16.59
CA ILE A 156 -6.57 -2.81 16.03
C ILE A 156 -6.19 -1.78 17.10
N PRO A 157 -4.91 -1.55 17.37
CA PRO A 157 -4.48 -0.57 18.37
C PRO A 157 -4.99 0.85 18.08
N GLN A 158 -5.33 1.61 19.14
CA GLN A 158 -5.87 2.97 19.00
C GLN A 158 -4.98 3.89 18.17
N LYS A 159 -3.65 3.81 18.32
CA LYS A 159 -2.69 4.61 17.53
C LYS A 159 -2.78 4.32 16.01
N VAL A 160 -3.18 3.10 15.63
CA VAL A 160 -3.40 2.73 14.23
C VAL A 160 -4.72 3.33 13.73
N TRP A 161 -5.78 3.30 14.54
CA TRP A 161 -7.02 4.02 14.23
C TRP A 161 -6.78 5.52 14.11
N ASP A 162 -5.96 6.12 14.99
CA ASP A 162 -5.66 7.55 14.93
C ASP A 162 -4.97 7.94 13.63
N GLY A 163 -4.10 7.07 13.08
CA GLY A 163 -3.46 7.28 11.78
C GLY A 163 -4.41 7.20 10.59
N THR A 164 -5.61 6.62 10.73
CA THR A 164 -6.62 6.58 9.65
C THR A 164 -7.54 7.80 9.64
N LYS A 165 -7.50 8.64 10.68
CA LYS A 165 -8.43 9.77 10.79
C LYS A 165 -8.15 10.85 9.75
N VAL A 166 -9.23 11.40 9.20
CA VAL A 166 -9.24 12.59 8.37
C VAL A 166 -10.22 13.58 9.00
N GLY A 167 -9.76 14.75 9.37
CA GLY A 167 -10.58 15.72 10.11
C GLY A 167 -11.14 15.17 11.43
N GLY A 168 -10.41 14.29 12.11
CA GLY A 168 -10.80 13.68 13.38
C GLY A 168 -11.73 12.46 13.26
N LYS A 169 -12.13 12.03 12.05
CA LYS A 169 -13.09 10.96 11.79
C LYS A 169 -12.46 9.78 11.08
N ILE A 170 -12.98 8.57 11.32
CA ILE A 170 -12.55 7.32 10.69
C ILE A 170 -13.38 7.07 9.43
N TYR A 171 -12.74 6.85 8.27
CA TYR A 171 -13.40 6.56 6.99
C TYR A 171 -12.97 5.23 6.38
N SER A 172 -12.09 4.50 7.06
CA SER A 172 -11.58 3.22 6.57
C SER A 172 -11.17 2.30 7.71
N VAL A 173 -11.11 1.01 7.42
CA VAL A 173 -10.50 -0.01 8.28
C VAL A 173 -9.05 -0.17 7.84
N PRO A 174 -8.05 0.07 8.71
CA PRO A 174 -6.65 -0.17 8.38
C PRO A 174 -6.35 -1.66 8.30
N THR A 175 -5.48 -2.04 7.38
CA THR A 175 -4.90 -3.38 7.38
C THR A 175 -3.83 -3.44 8.47
N TYR A 176 -4.17 -4.05 9.62
CA TYR A 176 -3.24 -4.18 10.75
C TYR A 176 -2.21 -5.27 10.46
N LYS A 177 -1.03 -4.84 10.04
CA LYS A 177 0.07 -5.69 9.56
C LYS A 177 1.42 -5.15 10.09
N ASP A 178 2.47 -5.16 9.29
CA ASP A 178 3.71 -4.39 9.47
C ASP A 178 3.44 -2.87 9.31
N SER A 179 2.59 -2.33 10.19
CA SER A 179 2.08 -0.96 10.08
C SER A 179 3.08 0.10 10.56
N SER A 180 4.11 -0.30 11.30
CA SER A 180 5.24 0.55 11.65
C SER A 180 6.36 0.43 10.60
N LEU A 181 7.01 1.54 10.30
CA LEU A 181 8.18 1.55 9.43
C LEU A 181 9.42 1.12 10.21
N THR A 182 10.06 0.06 9.75
CA THR A 182 11.40 -0.33 10.16
C THR A 182 12.27 -0.46 8.93
N GLN A 183 13.36 0.29 8.87
CA GLN A 183 14.33 0.23 7.80
C GLN A 183 15.39 -0.78 8.13
N TYR A 184 15.67 -1.68 7.18
CA TYR A 184 16.71 -2.69 7.28
C TYR A 184 17.79 -2.46 6.24
N TRP A 185 19.00 -2.81 6.62
CA TRP A 185 20.09 -3.06 5.70
C TRP A 185 20.27 -4.56 5.56
N VAL A 186 20.43 -5.00 4.31
CA VAL A 186 20.39 -6.40 3.92
C VAL A 186 21.65 -6.73 3.13
N PHE A 187 22.49 -7.60 3.67
CA PHE A 187 23.68 -8.12 2.98
C PHE A 187 23.43 -9.56 2.51
N ASN A 188 23.88 -9.88 1.34
CA ASN A 188 24.03 -11.27 0.95
C ASN A 188 25.16 -11.91 1.79
N ASP A 189 24.82 -12.94 2.60
CA ASP A 189 25.72 -13.57 3.58
C ASP A 189 27.02 -14.08 2.94
N SER A 190 27.00 -14.47 1.66
CA SER A 190 28.22 -14.90 0.96
C SER A 190 29.31 -13.83 0.94
N TYR A 191 28.92 -12.55 0.83
CA TYR A 191 29.87 -11.43 0.90
C TYR A 191 30.24 -11.09 2.34
N VAL A 192 29.28 -11.22 3.29
CA VAL A 192 29.58 -11.05 4.73
C VAL A 192 30.70 -11.99 5.15
N GLN A 193 30.58 -13.27 4.80
CA GLN A 193 31.58 -14.29 5.13
C GLN A 193 32.89 -14.07 4.39
N LYS A 194 32.83 -13.79 3.08
CA LYS A 194 34.03 -13.61 2.24
C LYS A 194 34.88 -12.43 2.70
N TYR A 195 34.25 -11.30 3.02
CA TYR A 195 34.92 -10.05 3.40
C TYR A 195 34.98 -9.83 4.92
N LYS A 196 34.47 -10.79 5.71
CA LYS A 196 34.45 -10.75 7.19
C LYS A 196 33.81 -9.45 7.71
N ILE A 197 32.64 -9.09 7.12
CA ILE A 197 31.93 -7.88 7.48
C ILE A 197 31.29 -8.10 8.86
N ASP A 198 31.64 -7.27 9.84
CA ASP A 198 30.98 -7.24 11.14
C ASP A 198 29.71 -6.39 11.05
N THR A 199 28.61 -7.02 10.66
CA THR A 199 27.30 -6.35 10.51
C THR A 199 26.79 -5.75 11.83
N ALA A 200 27.21 -6.30 12.97
CA ALA A 200 26.84 -5.77 14.29
C ALA A 200 27.50 -4.43 14.61
N SER A 201 28.64 -4.13 13.98
CA SER A 201 29.33 -2.83 14.14
C SER A 201 28.76 -1.71 13.28
N ILE A 202 27.96 -2.02 12.25
CA ILE A 202 27.40 -1.05 11.32
C ILE A 202 26.21 -0.34 11.95
N LYS A 203 26.33 0.98 12.20
CA LYS A 203 25.31 1.83 12.82
C LYS A 203 24.93 3.05 12.01
N SER A 204 25.72 3.42 11.03
CA SER A 204 25.54 4.61 10.20
C SER A 204 25.92 4.35 8.74
N LEU A 205 25.48 5.23 7.83
CA LEU A 205 25.89 5.17 6.42
C LEU A 205 27.42 5.14 6.25
N LYS A 206 28.17 5.86 7.10
CA LYS A 206 29.62 5.89 7.03
C LYS A 206 30.27 4.54 7.31
N ASP A 207 29.62 3.71 8.12
CA ASP A 207 30.14 2.37 8.45
C ASP A 207 30.04 1.41 7.25
N LEU A 208 29.21 1.70 6.24
CA LEU A 208 29.12 0.96 4.98
C LEU A 208 30.29 1.25 4.02
N ASP A 209 31.01 2.36 4.20
CA ASP A 209 32.06 2.78 3.27
C ASP A 209 33.15 1.72 3.11
N LYS A 210 33.68 1.23 4.22
CA LYS A 210 34.76 0.20 4.19
C LYS A 210 34.27 -1.14 3.61
N PRO A 211 33.13 -1.75 4.05
CA PRO A 211 32.59 -2.96 3.44
C PRO A 211 32.39 -2.84 1.93
N PHE A 212 31.85 -1.73 1.45
CA PHE A 212 31.64 -1.54 0.02
C PHE A 212 32.95 -1.45 -0.77
N HIS A 213 33.94 -0.73 -0.25
CA HIS A 213 35.25 -0.64 -0.90
C HIS A 213 36.01 -1.98 -0.87
N ASP A 214 35.92 -2.73 0.23
CA ASP A 214 36.56 -4.07 0.31
C ASP A 214 35.91 -5.03 -0.73
N MET A 215 34.61 -5.05 -0.85
CA MET A 215 33.90 -5.84 -1.88
C MET A 215 34.30 -5.40 -3.28
N LYS A 216 34.31 -4.09 -3.55
CA LYS A 216 34.73 -3.52 -4.86
C LYS A 216 36.15 -3.93 -5.24
N ALA A 217 37.07 -3.82 -4.30
CA ALA A 217 38.46 -4.18 -4.52
C ALA A 217 38.63 -5.68 -4.79
N GLY A 218 37.90 -6.53 -4.09
CA GLY A 218 37.97 -7.99 -4.21
C GLY A 218 37.28 -8.58 -5.42
N GLU A 219 36.16 -7.99 -5.87
CA GLU A 219 35.36 -8.50 -7.00
C GLU A 219 35.70 -7.83 -8.35
N GLY A 220 36.34 -6.65 -8.32
CA GLY A 220 36.85 -5.97 -9.51
C GLY A 220 35.92 -4.90 -10.07
N LYS A 221 36.32 -4.32 -11.22
CA LYS A 221 35.78 -3.07 -11.74
C LYS A 221 34.31 -3.14 -12.19
N SER A 222 33.85 -4.29 -12.67
CA SER A 222 32.47 -4.48 -13.15
C SER A 222 31.48 -4.91 -12.06
N PHE A 223 31.94 -5.03 -10.83
CA PHE A 223 31.11 -5.37 -9.68
C PHE A 223 30.66 -4.11 -8.94
N TYR A 224 29.40 -4.06 -8.55
CA TYR A 224 28.79 -2.92 -7.84
C TYR A 224 28.21 -3.39 -6.51
N PRO A 225 28.91 -3.13 -5.38
CA PRO A 225 28.42 -3.49 -4.05
C PRO A 225 27.04 -2.94 -3.74
N LEU A 226 26.72 -1.74 -4.24
CA LEU A 226 25.44 -1.05 -4.10
C LEU A 226 24.82 -0.86 -5.50
N SER A 227 24.09 -1.88 -5.97
CA SER A 227 23.33 -1.77 -7.22
C SER A 227 22.00 -1.09 -6.95
N LEU A 228 21.83 0.10 -7.52
CA LEU A 228 20.62 0.92 -7.39
C LEU A 228 19.83 0.98 -8.70
N THR A 229 18.55 1.35 -8.57
CA THR A 229 17.63 1.66 -9.67
C THR A 229 17.10 3.08 -9.55
N GLN A 230 16.57 3.63 -10.63
CA GLN A 230 15.93 4.95 -10.61
C GLN A 230 14.74 5.02 -9.64
N GLY A 231 14.01 3.91 -9.48
CA GLY A 231 12.81 3.86 -8.64
C GLY A 231 13.12 3.89 -7.16
N ASP A 232 14.15 3.13 -6.76
CA ASP A 232 14.49 2.95 -5.36
C ASP A 232 15.50 3.98 -4.85
N GLY A 233 16.50 4.31 -5.66
CA GLY A 233 17.67 5.06 -5.17
C GLY A 233 18.26 4.38 -3.94
N PHE A 234 18.85 5.14 -3.01
CA PHE A 234 19.16 4.62 -1.68
C PHE A 234 17.94 4.77 -0.77
N ASN A 235 17.25 3.67 -0.50
CA ASN A 235 16.03 3.66 0.31
C ASN A 235 16.32 4.03 1.77
N GLY A 236 15.44 4.85 2.36
CA GLY A 236 15.51 5.23 3.78
C GLY A 236 16.15 6.58 4.08
N PHE A 237 16.63 7.33 3.09
CA PHE A 237 17.24 8.65 3.29
C PHE A 237 16.37 9.66 4.03
N PHE A 238 15.05 9.58 3.81
CA PHE A 238 14.10 10.55 4.34
C PHE A 238 13.27 10.02 5.53
N ASN A 239 13.59 8.83 6.05
CA ASN A 239 12.79 8.18 7.10
C ASN A 239 12.69 8.98 8.41
N ASN A 240 13.63 9.90 8.67
CA ASN A 240 13.59 10.82 9.82
C ASN A 240 12.53 11.93 9.69
N PHE A 241 11.81 11.98 8.55
CA PHE A 241 10.82 13.01 8.28
C PHE A 241 9.48 12.39 7.92
N ASP A 242 8.43 12.87 8.58
CA ASP A 242 7.03 12.57 8.26
C ASP A 242 6.59 13.54 7.16
N ASP A 243 6.19 13.02 6.02
CA ASP A 243 5.76 13.80 4.86
C ASP A 243 4.31 14.28 4.93
N MET A 244 3.63 14.04 6.06
CA MET A 244 2.24 14.48 6.28
C MET A 244 1.27 13.96 5.20
N THR A 245 1.53 12.78 4.65
CA THR A 245 0.81 12.16 3.51
C THR A 245 0.90 12.92 2.19
N LEU A 246 1.85 13.86 2.07
CA LEU A 246 2.01 14.69 0.88
C LEU A 246 2.61 13.93 -0.32
N GLY A 247 3.39 12.87 -0.05
CA GLY A 247 4.12 12.13 -1.09
C GLY A 247 5.20 12.98 -1.79
N LEU A 248 5.75 13.96 -1.09
CA LEU A 248 6.76 14.90 -1.58
C LEU A 248 7.94 14.98 -0.60
N PRO A 249 8.94 14.08 -0.70
CA PRO A 249 10.03 13.93 0.27
C PRO A 249 10.83 15.20 0.61
N PRO A 250 10.96 16.23 -0.25
CA PRO A 250 11.64 17.46 0.13
C PRO A 250 10.95 18.30 1.21
N ILE A 251 9.71 17.99 1.59
CA ILE A 251 8.95 18.70 2.64
C ILE A 251 8.54 17.70 3.71
N GLY A 252 8.77 18.01 4.99
CA GLY A 252 8.34 17.13 6.08
C GLY A 252 8.50 17.76 7.45
N VAL A 253 8.05 17.01 8.46
CA VAL A 253 8.27 17.28 9.88
C VAL A 253 9.21 16.22 10.41
N LYS A 254 10.24 16.60 11.17
CA LYS A 254 11.12 15.60 11.80
C LYS A 254 10.31 14.76 12.78
N VAL A 255 10.41 13.44 12.68
CA VAL A 255 9.51 12.49 13.37
C VAL A 255 9.50 12.64 14.90
N ASP A 256 10.58 13.14 15.48
CA ASP A 256 10.78 13.35 16.93
C ASP A 256 10.69 14.85 17.35
N ASP A 257 10.39 15.77 16.42
CA ASP A 257 10.28 17.19 16.75
C ASP A 257 8.92 17.53 17.39
N ALA A 258 8.93 17.72 18.71
CA ALA A 258 7.73 18.10 19.46
C ALA A 258 7.15 19.47 19.02
N SER A 259 7.95 20.35 18.41
CA SER A 259 7.46 21.62 17.87
C SER A 259 6.69 21.44 16.53
N ARG A 260 6.79 20.28 15.89
CA ARG A 260 6.14 19.95 14.62
C ARG A 260 6.44 20.97 13.52
N LYS A 261 7.69 21.42 13.47
CA LYS A 261 8.11 22.40 12.48
C LYS A 261 8.18 21.75 11.09
N VAL A 262 7.45 22.31 10.14
CA VAL A 262 7.55 21.93 8.73
C VAL A 262 8.85 22.50 8.14
N VAL A 263 9.68 21.62 7.58
CA VAL A 263 11.02 21.97 7.10
C VAL A 263 11.26 21.52 5.66
N SER A 264 12.23 22.19 5.01
CA SER A 264 12.86 21.69 3.80
C SER A 264 13.84 20.59 4.14
N VAL A 265 13.51 19.37 3.75
CA VAL A 265 14.31 18.17 4.10
C VAL A 265 15.68 18.19 3.44
N LEU A 266 15.79 18.75 2.22
CA LEU A 266 17.07 18.87 1.50
C LEU A 266 18.04 19.90 2.13
N GLU A 267 17.54 20.79 2.99
CA GLU A 267 18.38 21.74 3.75
C GLU A 267 18.89 21.14 5.08
N ASN A 268 18.48 19.89 5.41
CA ASN A 268 18.98 19.21 6.60
C ASN A 268 20.39 18.70 6.39
N GLN A 269 21.29 18.95 7.37
CA GLN A 269 22.70 18.62 7.26
C GLN A 269 22.97 17.11 7.15
N ASP A 270 22.25 16.29 7.93
CA ASP A 270 22.43 14.83 7.90
C ASP A 270 22.03 14.26 6.53
N VAL A 271 20.97 14.82 5.92
CA VAL A 271 20.53 14.46 4.56
C VAL A 271 21.61 14.86 3.54
N MET A 272 22.14 16.07 3.63
CA MET A 272 23.24 16.53 2.76
C MET A 272 24.50 15.69 2.89
N ASP A 273 24.90 15.34 4.10
CA ASP A 273 26.07 14.50 4.34
C ASP A 273 25.88 13.09 3.76
N GLY A 274 24.66 12.53 3.90
CA GLY A 274 24.31 11.27 3.28
C GLY A 274 24.36 11.32 1.74
N LEU A 275 23.80 12.37 1.13
CA LEU A 275 23.84 12.57 -0.32
C LEU A 275 25.28 12.75 -0.84
N LYS A 276 26.15 13.47 -0.12
CA LYS A 276 27.58 13.58 -0.46
C LYS A 276 28.29 12.24 -0.42
N LEU A 277 28.01 11.42 0.59
CA LEU A 277 28.57 10.08 0.68
C LEU A 277 28.08 9.18 -0.46
N LEU A 278 26.80 9.24 -0.80
CA LEU A 278 26.23 8.51 -1.92
C LEU A 278 26.86 8.94 -3.25
N HIS A 279 27.08 10.24 -3.46
CA HIS A 279 27.78 10.76 -4.64
C HIS A 279 29.23 10.27 -4.72
N LYS A 280 29.95 10.27 -3.58
CA LYS A 280 31.29 9.68 -3.50
C LYS A 280 31.26 8.20 -3.92
N TRP A 281 30.34 7.41 -3.42
CA TRP A 281 30.19 6.00 -3.80
C TRP A 281 29.90 5.81 -5.30
N TYR A 282 29.13 6.71 -5.90
CA TYR A 282 28.92 6.69 -7.34
C TYR A 282 30.23 6.96 -8.10
N GLN A 283 30.99 7.95 -7.69
CA GLN A 283 32.31 8.29 -8.28
C GLN A 283 33.32 7.16 -8.11
N ASP A 284 33.32 6.50 -6.95
CA ASP A 284 34.24 5.37 -6.65
C ASP A 284 33.81 4.07 -7.36
N GLY A 285 32.68 4.08 -8.08
CA GLY A 285 32.12 2.92 -8.78
C GLY A 285 31.56 1.86 -7.84
N ILE A 286 31.19 2.23 -6.62
CA ILE A 286 30.43 1.40 -5.68
C ILE A 286 28.99 1.27 -6.16
N VAL A 287 28.40 2.36 -6.66
CA VAL A 287 27.11 2.38 -7.32
C VAL A 287 27.27 2.12 -8.81
N ASN A 288 26.33 1.39 -9.42
CA ASN A 288 26.31 1.15 -10.85
C ASN A 288 26.08 2.44 -11.66
N PRO A 289 26.78 2.66 -12.79
CA PRO A 289 26.72 3.92 -13.53
C PRO A 289 25.36 4.16 -14.23
N ASP A 290 24.58 3.11 -14.49
CA ASP A 290 23.26 3.18 -15.09
C ASP A 290 22.11 3.34 -14.07
N ALA A 291 22.42 3.44 -12.77
CA ALA A 291 21.45 3.56 -11.69
C ALA A 291 20.34 4.60 -11.94
N PRO A 292 20.59 5.82 -12.47
CA PRO A 292 19.55 6.81 -12.72
C PRO A 292 18.51 6.42 -13.78
N THR A 293 18.82 5.41 -14.62
CA THR A 293 17.96 4.97 -15.74
C THR A 293 17.55 3.51 -15.65
N LYS A 294 18.17 2.75 -14.75
CA LYS A 294 17.87 1.34 -14.53
C LYS A 294 16.52 1.19 -13.86
N THR A 295 15.63 0.41 -14.47
CA THR A 295 14.25 0.20 -13.98
C THR A 295 14.09 -1.03 -13.12
N GLU A 296 14.91 -2.06 -13.32
CA GLU A 296 14.80 -3.34 -12.63
C GLU A 296 16.01 -3.59 -11.73
N ALA A 297 15.76 -4.04 -10.51
CA ALA A 297 16.80 -4.42 -9.58
C ALA A 297 17.51 -5.70 -10.03
N ASP A 298 18.82 -5.80 -9.79
CA ASP A 298 19.57 -7.04 -9.97
C ASP A 298 19.09 -8.10 -9.00
N LYS A 299 19.18 -9.36 -9.38
CA LYS A 299 19.01 -10.49 -8.48
C LYS A 299 20.29 -10.72 -7.67
N ALA A 300 20.13 -11.31 -6.49
CA ALA A 300 21.26 -11.70 -5.61
C ALA A 300 22.20 -10.53 -5.31
N ARG A 301 21.63 -9.33 -5.10
CA ARG A 301 22.42 -8.12 -4.78
C ARG A 301 23.34 -8.33 -3.58
N PRO A 302 24.55 -7.81 -3.60
CA PRO A 302 25.47 -7.87 -2.45
C PRO A 302 24.91 -7.15 -1.23
N PHE A 303 24.26 -6.01 -1.45
CA PHE A 303 23.63 -5.18 -0.44
C PHE A 303 22.41 -4.45 -1.03
N PHE A 304 21.38 -4.25 -0.19
CA PHE A 304 20.31 -3.31 -0.44
C PHE A 304 19.71 -2.81 0.87
N ALA A 305 19.01 -1.67 0.80
CA ALA A 305 18.23 -1.11 1.90
C ALA A 305 16.74 -1.29 1.60
N ALA A 306 15.96 -1.71 2.60
CA ALA A 306 14.53 -1.94 2.44
C ALA A 306 13.74 -1.63 3.71
N GLN A 307 12.54 -1.08 3.56
CA GLN A 307 11.53 -1.21 4.60
C GLN A 307 11.11 -2.68 4.67
N ALA A 308 11.17 -3.27 5.85
CA ALA A 308 10.89 -4.68 6.02
C ALA A 308 10.45 -5.03 7.45
N PHE A 309 10.30 -6.32 7.68
CA PHE A 309 9.92 -6.92 8.94
C PHE A 309 10.68 -8.26 9.14
N PRO A 310 10.76 -8.79 10.36
CA PRO A 310 11.43 -10.07 10.62
C PRO A 310 10.85 -11.19 9.75
N GLY A 311 11.72 -11.93 9.07
CA GLY A 311 11.35 -13.01 8.16
C GLY A 311 11.13 -12.57 6.70
N ALA A 312 11.17 -11.27 6.38
CA ALA A 312 11.07 -10.80 4.99
C ALA A 312 12.19 -11.31 4.09
N GLU A 313 13.37 -11.58 4.68
CA GLU A 313 14.53 -12.13 3.97
C GLU A 313 14.25 -13.49 3.34
N ALA A 314 13.37 -14.30 3.91
CA ALA A 314 13.01 -15.62 3.38
C ALA A 314 12.37 -15.49 1.98
N THR A 315 11.52 -14.49 1.78
CA THR A 315 10.92 -14.20 0.47
C THR A 315 11.97 -13.77 -0.57
N TRP A 316 12.89 -12.91 -0.18
CA TRP A 316 13.96 -12.47 -1.09
C TRP A 316 14.94 -13.60 -1.42
N GLN A 317 15.30 -14.43 -0.45
CA GLN A 317 16.13 -15.61 -0.66
C GLN A 317 15.55 -16.53 -1.74
N ILE A 318 14.24 -16.81 -1.66
CA ILE A 318 13.54 -17.64 -2.65
C ILE A 318 13.51 -16.96 -4.02
N ASN A 319 13.09 -15.70 -4.08
CA ASN A 319 12.89 -14.99 -5.34
C ASN A 319 14.19 -14.68 -6.08
N GLU A 320 15.28 -14.47 -5.35
CA GLU A 320 16.58 -14.08 -5.90
C GLU A 320 17.55 -15.28 -5.99
N GLY A 321 17.19 -16.45 -5.46
CA GLY A 321 18.03 -17.64 -5.48
C GLY A 321 19.27 -17.51 -4.57
N VAL A 322 19.16 -16.76 -3.48
CA VAL A 322 20.21 -16.52 -2.49
C VAL A 322 20.05 -17.46 -1.31
N ALA A 323 21.13 -18.12 -0.88
CA ALA A 323 21.06 -19.07 0.21
C ALA A 323 20.72 -18.42 1.56
N LYS A 324 21.26 -17.20 1.80
CA LYS A 324 21.02 -16.47 3.05
C LYS A 324 21.27 -14.97 2.84
N TYR A 325 20.37 -14.15 3.38
CA TYR A 325 20.60 -12.73 3.63
C TYR A 325 20.81 -12.48 5.11
N ASP A 326 21.78 -11.64 5.46
CA ASP A 326 21.99 -11.09 6.80
C ASP A 326 21.31 -9.72 6.86
N MET A 327 20.23 -9.63 7.63
CA MET A 327 19.33 -8.48 7.68
C MET A 327 19.28 -7.93 9.11
N PHE A 328 19.50 -6.62 9.28
CA PHE A 328 19.43 -5.95 10.57
C PHE A 328 18.77 -4.58 10.49
N PRO A 329 18.03 -4.16 11.54
CA PRO A 329 17.33 -2.88 11.56
C PRO A 329 18.30 -1.72 11.79
N VAL A 330 18.08 -0.60 11.09
CA VAL A 330 18.91 0.61 11.17
C VAL A 330 18.11 1.86 11.51
N PHE A 331 16.78 1.82 11.39
CA PHE A 331 15.87 2.90 11.75
C PHE A 331 14.49 2.35 12.10
N GLY A 332 13.80 3.03 13.01
CA GLY A 332 12.48 2.62 13.49
C GLY A 332 12.56 1.56 14.60
N PRO A 333 11.45 0.88 14.94
CA PRO A 333 10.14 1.02 14.34
C PRO A 333 9.43 2.33 14.68
N ILE A 334 8.72 2.92 13.70
CA ILE A 334 7.99 4.18 13.87
C ILE A 334 6.64 4.17 13.13
N TYR A 335 5.63 4.75 13.74
CA TYR A 335 4.36 5.06 13.08
C TYR A 335 4.35 6.50 12.57
N THR A 336 4.05 6.67 11.29
CA THR A 336 3.60 7.92 10.69
C THR A 336 2.18 7.75 10.15
N THR A 337 1.51 8.84 9.82
CA THR A 337 0.20 8.75 9.15
C THR A 337 0.33 8.01 7.83
N SER A 338 1.38 8.27 7.06
CA SER A 338 1.65 7.61 5.78
C SER A 338 1.88 6.10 5.91
N THR A 339 2.57 5.62 6.96
CA THR A 339 2.81 4.18 7.16
C THR A 339 1.52 3.42 7.49
N ILE A 340 0.65 4.02 8.30
CA ILE A 340 -0.65 3.44 8.64
C ILE A 340 -1.59 3.48 7.44
N GLN A 341 -1.64 4.60 6.73
CA GLN A 341 -2.48 4.76 5.54
C GLN A 341 -1.94 4.02 4.31
N GLY A 342 -0.84 3.31 4.42
CA GLY A 342 -0.28 2.52 3.31
C GLY A 342 -1.21 1.42 2.79
N SER A 343 -2.18 0.98 3.60
CA SER A 343 -3.17 -0.03 3.21
C SER A 343 -4.43 0.08 4.04
N LEU A 344 -5.52 0.43 3.39
CA LEU A 344 -6.82 0.71 3.98
C LEU A 344 -7.94 0.06 3.17
N ASN A 345 -9.03 -0.34 3.82
CA ASN A 345 -10.28 -0.72 3.19
C ASN A 345 -11.38 0.26 3.61
N ALA A 346 -11.82 1.12 2.70
CA ALA A 346 -12.84 2.11 2.93
C ALA A 346 -14.23 1.59 2.50
N ILE A 347 -15.29 2.08 3.14
CA ILE A 347 -16.67 1.75 2.80
C ILE A 347 -17.30 2.95 2.08
N SER A 348 -17.97 2.69 0.96
CA SER A 348 -18.61 3.73 0.16
C SER A 348 -19.64 4.53 0.97
N ALA A 349 -19.60 5.87 0.81
CA ALA A 349 -20.64 6.74 1.38
C ALA A 349 -22.04 6.37 0.88
N ASN A 350 -22.15 5.88 -0.36
CA ASN A 350 -23.40 5.51 -1.02
C ASN A 350 -23.81 4.04 -0.82
N SER A 351 -22.99 3.21 -0.15
CA SER A 351 -23.35 1.83 0.12
C SER A 351 -24.59 1.74 0.99
N LYS A 352 -25.51 0.84 0.62
CA LYS A 352 -26.68 0.47 1.41
C LYS A 352 -26.36 -0.59 2.46
N TYR A 353 -25.18 -1.20 2.38
CA TYR A 353 -24.73 -2.37 3.15
C TYR A 353 -23.52 -2.04 4.05
N LYS A 354 -23.48 -0.82 4.63
CA LYS A 354 -22.35 -0.39 5.47
C LYS A 354 -22.09 -1.29 6.67
N LYS A 355 -23.16 -1.81 7.30
CA LYS A 355 -23.06 -2.73 8.44
C LYS A 355 -22.57 -4.11 8.00
N GLU A 356 -23.09 -4.61 6.88
CA GLU A 356 -22.66 -5.87 6.28
C GLU A 356 -21.21 -5.81 5.82
N ALA A 357 -20.79 -4.68 5.26
CA ALA A 357 -19.40 -4.42 4.88
C ALA A 357 -18.47 -4.43 6.11
N LEU A 358 -18.86 -3.82 7.22
CA LEU A 358 -18.10 -3.88 8.47
C LEU A 358 -18.04 -5.29 9.05
N LYS A 359 -19.17 -6.05 9.04
CA LYS A 359 -19.19 -7.45 9.47
C LYS A 359 -18.25 -8.31 8.62
N TYR A 360 -18.24 -8.07 7.30
CA TYR A 360 -17.34 -8.78 6.40
C TYR A 360 -15.87 -8.45 6.71
N LEU A 361 -15.52 -7.16 6.87
CA LEU A 361 -14.18 -6.73 7.23
C LEU A 361 -13.77 -7.24 8.63
N GLN A 362 -14.72 -7.33 9.58
CA GLN A 362 -14.44 -7.97 10.87
C GLN A 362 -14.07 -9.45 10.68
N LEU A 363 -14.85 -10.21 9.90
CA LEU A 363 -14.57 -11.62 9.66
C LEU A 363 -13.20 -11.80 8.95
N VAL A 364 -12.87 -10.95 7.98
CA VAL A 364 -11.55 -10.95 7.32
C VAL A 364 -10.39 -10.76 8.32
N ASN A 365 -10.63 -10.03 9.40
CA ASN A 365 -9.60 -9.70 10.39
C ASN A 365 -9.62 -10.58 11.64
N THR A 366 -10.60 -11.49 11.80
CA THR A 366 -10.77 -12.32 13.01
C THR A 366 -10.97 -13.80 12.71
N ASP A 367 -10.97 -14.20 11.43
CA ASP A 367 -11.15 -15.59 11.01
C ASP A 367 -9.97 -16.05 10.15
N PRO A 368 -9.05 -16.87 10.69
CA PRO A 368 -7.86 -17.34 9.97
C PRO A 368 -8.18 -18.09 8.67
N LYS A 369 -9.30 -18.82 8.62
CA LYS A 369 -9.68 -19.57 7.42
C LYS A 369 -10.02 -18.64 6.27
N LEU A 370 -10.92 -17.65 6.48
CA LEU A 370 -11.24 -16.68 5.45
C LEU A 370 -10.01 -15.85 5.07
N ARG A 371 -9.20 -15.48 6.07
CA ARG A 371 -7.97 -14.72 5.87
C ARG A 371 -6.97 -15.44 4.97
N ASN A 372 -6.78 -16.73 5.19
CA ASN A 372 -5.91 -17.57 4.35
C ASN A 372 -6.48 -17.76 2.94
N MET A 373 -7.79 -18.00 2.83
CA MET A 373 -8.44 -18.12 1.51
C MET A 373 -8.27 -16.84 0.68
N LEU A 374 -8.45 -15.66 1.27
CA LEU A 374 -8.25 -14.38 0.58
C LEU A 374 -6.79 -14.17 0.17
N ALA A 375 -5.83 -14.58 0.99
CA ALA A 375 -4.41 -14.38 0.71
C ALA A 375 -3.80 -15.40 -0.23
N PHE A 376 -4.31 -16.63 -0.25
CA PHE A 376 -3.65 -17.75 -0.94
C PHE A 376 -4.55 -18.49 -1.95
N GLY A 377 -5.87 -18.30 -1.92
CA GLY A 377 -6.82 -18.95 -2.83
C GLY A 377 -7.60 -20.11 -2.20
N GLU A 378 -7.97 -21.11 -3.00
CA GLU A 378 -8.75 -22.27 -2.57
C GLU A 378 -7.86 -23.32 -1.90
N PRO A 379 -8.16 -23.74 -0.64
CA PRO A 379 -7.42 -24.82 0.02
C PRO A 379 -7.47 -26.13 -0.78
N GLY A 380 -6.33 -26.79 -0.93
CA GLY A 380 -6.18 -28.03 -1.71
C GLY A 380 -6.05 -27.81 -3.23
N VAL A 381 -6.20 -26.57 -3.70
CA VAL A 381 -6.02 -26.18 -5.10
C VAL A 381 -4.87 -25.19 -5.25
N ASP A 382 -4.94 -24.03 -4.60
CA ASP A 382 -3.95 -22.95 -4.70
C ASP A 382 -2.90 -23.03 -3.58
N PHE A 383 -3.27 -23.63 -2.45
CA PHE A 383 -2.37 -23.89 -1.32
C PHE A 383 -2.80 -25.11 -0.51
N ASN A 384 -1.86 -25.68 0.24
CA ASN A 384 -2.13 -26.73 1.23
C ASN A 384 -1.78 -26.24 2.63
N ASN A 385 -2.61 -26.58 3.62
CA ASN A 385 -2.26 -26.43 5.03
C ASN A 385 -1.21 -27.47 5.41
N VAL A 386 -0.09 -27.01 5.99
CA VAL A 386 1.03 -27.88 6.42
C VAL A 386 0.99 -28.13 7.92
N ASP A 387 0.64 -27.09 8.70
CA ASP A 387 0.48 -27.16 10.15
C ASP A 387 -0.80 -26.41 10.57
N GLY A 388 -1.93 -27.10 10.44
CA GLY A 388 -3.25 -26.50 10.63
C GLY A 388 -3.44 -25.28 9.73
N GLU A 389 -3.95 -24.19 10.29
CA GLU A 389 -4.13 -22.92 9.57
C GLU A 389 -2.94 -21.96 9.76
N LYS A 390 -1.85 -22.37 10.40
CA LYS A 390 -0.71 -21.53 10.76
C LYS A 390 0.38 -21.50 9.70
N VAL A 391 0.55 -22.59 8.95
CA VAL A 391 1.58 -22.70 7.90
C VAL A 391 0.94 -23.23 6.64
N VAL A 392 1.22 -22.54 5.53
CA VAL A 392 0.74 -22.93 4.19
C VAL A 392 1.89 -23.18 3.23
N GLU A 393 1.69 -24.14 2.33
CA GLU A 393 2.54 -24.37 1.18
C GLU A 393 1.76 -23.99 -0.08
N ARG A 394 2.21 -22.98 -0.81
CA ARG A 394 1.58 -22.54 -2.07
C ARG A 394 1.82 -23.61 -3.14
N THR A 395 0.77 -23.92 -3.88
CA THR A 395 0.82 -24.82 -5.05
C THR A 395 0.85 -24.03 -6.36
N THR A 396 0.55 -22.72 -6.30
CA THR A 396 0.58 -21.79 -7.44
C THR A 396 1.10 -20.43 -7.01
N ASP A 397 1.76 -19.72 -7.92
CA ASP A 397 2.21 -18.33 -7.73
C ASP A 397 1.27 -17.30 -8.40
N THR A 398 0.15 -17.76 -8.97
CA THR A 398 -0.73 -16.92 -9.78
C THR A 398 -1.91 -16.30 -9.03
N TRP A 399 -2.02 -16.50 -7.69
CA TRP A 399 -3.11 -15.89 -6.92
C TRP A 399 -2.99 -14.34 -6.93
N PRO A 400 -4.05 -13.61 -7.34
CA PRO A 400 -3.93 -12.19 -7.68
C PRO A 400 -3.97 -11.27 -6.46
N LEU A 401 -4.60 -11.70 -5.36
CA LEU A 401 -4.83 -10.83 -4.21
C LEU A 401 -3.59 -10.75 -3.33
N ALA A 402 -3.03 -9.54 -3.21
CA ALA A 402 -1.92 -9.31 -2.31
C ALA A 402 -2.38 -9.29 -0.86
N ALA A 403 -1.79 -10.11 0.01
CA ALA A 403 -2.23 -10.27 1.39
C ALA A 403 -2.33 -8.94 2.16
N TYR A 404 -1.46 -7.98 1.91
CA TYR A 404 -1.44 -6.71 2.62
C TYR A 404 -2.64 -5.79 2.30
N THR A 405 -3.40 -6.05 1.22
CA THR A 405 -4.53 -5.20 0.81
C THR A 405 -5.85 -5.57 1.49
N GLN A 406 -5.91 -6.67 2.22
CA GLN A 406 -7.19 -7.25 2.65
C GLN A 406 -7.47 -7.08 4.13
N GLY A 407 -6.57 -7.53 5.01
CA GLY A 407 -6.80 -7.56 6.45
C GLY A 407 -5.52 -7.86 7.23
N THR A 408 -5.68 -8.14 8.53
CA THR A 408 -4.56 -8.35 9.45
C THR A 408 -3.60 -9.45 9.01
N PHE A 409 -2.31 -9.30 9.35
CA PHE A 409 -1.34 -10.39 9.22
C PHE A 409 -1.35 -11.34 10.43
N PHE A 410 -1.97 -10.93 11.53
CA PHE A 410 -1.87 -11.65 12.80
C PHE A 410 -2.79 -12.88 12.88
N ASP A 411 -3.69 -13.03 11.90
CA ASP A 411 -4.48 -14.24 11.66
C ASP A 411 -4.15 -14.89 10.30
N LEU A 412 -3.09 -14.44 9.64
CA LEU A 412 -2.61 -14.99 8.38
C LEU A 412 -1.58 -16.09 8.63
N ALA A 413 -1.71 -17.22 7.93
CA ALA A 413 -0.68 -18.24 7.93
C ALA A 413 0.66 -17.72 7.38
N VAL A 414 1.75 -18.26 7.88
CA VAL A 414 3.07 -18.05 7.27
C VAL A 414 3.27 -19.03 6.12
N THR A 415 4.03 -18.62 5.11
CA THR A 415 4.41 -19.52 4.02
C THR A 415 5.50 -20.49 4.51
N LYS A 416 5.43 -21.75 4.10
CA LYS A 416 6.44 -22.78 4.41
C LYS A 416 7.85 -22.29 4.10
N GLY A 417 8.73 -22.39 5.08
CA GLY A 417 10.09 -21.85 5.01
C GLY A 417 10.29 -20.52 5.73
N ALA A 418 9.23 -19.76 5.99
CA ALA A 418 9.29 -18.58 6.86
C ALA A 418 9.26 -18.99 8.35
N PRO A 419 9.79 -18.14 9.26
CA PRO A 419 9.67 -18.39 10.71
C PRO A 419 8.21 -18.49 11.14
N VAL A 420 7.85 -19.52 11.87
CA VAL A 420 6.45 -19.75 12.30
C VAL A 420 5.93 -18.65 13.24
N ASP A 421 6.83 -17.94 13.92
CA ASP A 421 6.54 -16.80 14.80
C ASP A 421 6.70 -15.45 14.11
N GLN A 422 6.81 -15.42 12.77
CA GLN A 422 7.03 -14.20 11.98
C GLN A 422 6.05 -13.08 12.36
N TRP A 423 4.76 -13.38 12.40
CA TRP A 423 3.75 -12.36 12.70
C TRP A 423 3.77 -11.90 14.16
N GLU A 424 4.18 -12.78 15.07
CA GLU A 424 4.42 -12.37 16.47
C GLU A 424 5.62 -11.42 16.59
N GLN A 425 6.67 -11.64 15.82
CA GLN A 425 7.81 -10.72 15.76
C GLN A 425 7.40 -9.37 15.15
N VAL A 426 6.55 -9.37 14.10
CA VAL A 426 5.98 -8.13 13.52
C VAL A 426 5.10 -7.41 14.54
N ARG A 427 4.28 -8.14 15.32
CA ARG A 427 3.47 -7.53 16.38
C ARG A 427 4.35 -6.84 17.42
N LYS A 428 5.44 -7.47 17.85
CA LYS A 428 6.40 -6.87 18.79
C LYS A 428 7.03 -5.59 18.24
N LEU A 429 7.37 -5.54 16.95
CA LEU A 429 7.84 -4.30 16.32
C LEU A 429 6.77 -3.21 16.36
N ASN A 430 5.54 -3.54 16.02
CA ASN A 430 4.44 -2.60 16.09
C ASN A 430 4.21 -2.08 17.51
N ASP A 431 4.31 -2.94 18.54
CA ASP A 431 4.13 -2.57 19.95
C ASP A 431 5.26 -1.65 20.46
N GLN A 432 6.49 -1.89 19.99
CA GLN A 432 7.67 -1.08 20.32
C GLN A 432 7.73 0.24 19.53
N ALA A 433 6.94 0.36 18.47
CA ALA A 433 7.00 1.51 17.60
C ALA A 433 6.62 2.81 18.31
N ILE A 434 7.51 3.80 18.19
CA ILE A 434 7.20 5.17 18.57
C ILE A 434 6.28 5.81 17.53
N SER A 435 5.52 6.81 17.94
CA SER A 435 4.70 7.58 17.01
C SER A 435 5.44 8.84 16.57
N SER A 436 5.36 9.17 15.27
CA SER A 436 5.71 10.52 14.82
C SER A 436 4.95 11.56 15.63
N THR A 437 5.57 12.69 15.93
CA THR A 437 4.92 13.81 16.62
C THR A 437 3.75 14.40 15.81
N SER A 438 3.68 14.13 14.52
CA SER A 438 2.60 14.51 13.60
C SER A 438 1.61 13.37 13.29
N LEU A 439 1.68 12.24 13.99
CA LEU A 439 0.76 11.11 13.77
C LEU A 439 -0.71 11.54 13.84
N GLY A 440 -1.51 11.12 12.87
CA GLY A 440 -2.92 11.46 12.69
C GLY A 440 -3.15 12.73 11.85
N PHE A 441 -2.11 13.52 11.62
CA PHE A 441 -2.20 14.67 10.72
C PHE A 441 -1.96 14.25 9.27
N ALA A 442 -2.82 14.73 8.37
CA ALA A 442 -2.70 14.63 6.92
C ALA A 442 -2.94 16.00 6.32
N LEU A 443 -2.05 16.44 5.44
CA LEU A 443 -2.17 17.76 4.79
C LEU A 443 -3.36 17.78 3.82
N ASP A 444 -4.31 18.70 4.02
CA ASP A 444 -5.32 19.01 3.03
C ASP A 444 -4.72 19.91 1.95
N ILE A 445 -4.55 19.34 0.75
CA ILE A 445 -3.96 20.01 -0.41
C ILE A 445 -4.96 20.78 -1.26
N SER A 446 -6.25 20.87 -0.89
CA SER A 446 -7.31 21.46 -1.70
C SER A 446 -7.02 22.90 -2.13
N LYS A 447 -6.27 23.65 -1.30
CA LYS A 447 -5.90 25.05 -1.55
C LYS A 447 -4.52 25.24 -2.19
N VAL A 448 -3.71 24.18 -2.25
CA VAL A 448 -2.31 24.24 -2.74
C VAL A 448 -2.02 23.11 -3.75
N GLY A 449 -3.06 22.52 -4.34
CA GLY A 449 -2.91 21.38 -5.25
C GLY A 449 -2.09 21.69 -6.51
N THR A 450 -2.15 22.91 -7.02
CA THR A 450 -1.34 23.34 -8.17
C THR A 450 0.14 23.41 -7.80
N GLU A 451 0.45 24.00 -6.66
CA GLU A 451 1.83 24.09 -6.13
C GLU A 451 2.39 22.69 -5.84
N VAL A 452 1.58 21.80 -5.25
CA VAL A 452 1.98 20.40 -5.02
C VAL A 452 2.30 19.71 -6.34
N ALA A 453 1.46 19.81 -7.35
CA ALA A 453 1.70 19.20 -8.66
C ALA A 453 2.98 19.74 -9.32
N ASN A 454 3.17 21.09 -9.30
CA ASN A 454 4.36 21.72 -9.87
C ASN A 454 5.65 21.32 -9.12
N THR A 455 5.60 21.36 -7.80
CA THR A 455 6.74 20.98 -6.93
C THR A 455 7.10 19.50 -7.12
N LYS A 456 6.09 18.64 -7.24
CA LYS A 456 6.31 17.22 -7.56
C LYS A 456 6.99 17.04 -8.92
N ALA A 457 6.56 17.75 -9.95
CA ALA A 457 7.18 17.68 -11.27
C ALA A 457 8.67 18.11 -11.24
N VAL A 458 9.00 19.13 -10.45
CA VAL A 458 10.41 19.54 -10.23
C VAL A 458 11.18 18.42 -9.50
N TRP A 459 10.64 17.85 -8.42
CA TRP A 459 11.28 16.76 -7.70
C TRP A 459 11.51 15.55 -8.61
N ASP A 460 10.51 15.11 -9.36
CA ASP A 460 10.59 13.96 -10.27
C ASP A 460 11.64 14.16 -11.39
N LYS A 461 11.91 15.41 -11.80
CA LYS A 461 12.95 15.75 -12.78
C LYS A 461 14.36 15.44 -12.29
N TYR A 462 14.62 15.57 -10.98
CA TYR A 462 15.97 15.52 -10.42
C TYR A 462 16.24 14.32 -9.51
N ARG A 463 15.17 13.71 -8.95
CA ARG A 463 15.33 12.72 -7.89
C ARG A 463 16.15 11.49 -8.31
N TYR A 464 16.04 11.08 -9.56
CA TYR A 464 16.73 9.87 -10.02
C TYR A 464 18.25 10.02 -9.97
N GLU A 465 18.78 11.14 -10.43
CA GLU A 465 20.22 11.41 -10.38
C GLU A 465 20.69 11.69 -8.95
N LEU A 466 19.91 12.43 -8.17
CA LEU A 466 20.27 12.77 -6.79
C LEU A 466 20.28 11.54 -5.89
N MET A 467 19.22 10.72 -5.93
CA MET A 467 19.03 9.57 -5.04
C MET A 467 19.85 8.34 -5.43
N THR A 468 20.49 8.34 -6.59
CA THR A 468 21.47 7.33 -7.00
C THR A 468 22.92 7.81 -6.86
N GLY A 469 23.13 9.07 -6.45
CA GLY A 469 24.45 9.68 -6.29
C GLY A 469 25.09 10.13 -7.60
N ALA A 470 24.42 10.01 -8.74
CA ALA A 470 24.99 10.40 -10.04
C ALA A 470 25.26 11.91 -10.14
N SER A 471 24.47 12.74 -9.48
CA SER A 471 24.64 14.20 -9.42
C SER A 471 25.37 14.65 -8.15
N ASP A 472 26.26 15.63 -8.30
CA ASP A 472 26.93 16.30 -7.18
C ASP A 472 25.92 17.10 -6.35
N PRO A 473 25.64 16.69 -5.09
CA PRO A 473 24.59 17.32 -4.28
C PRO A 473 24.94 18.78 -3.91
N GLU A 474 26.23 19.15 -3.81
CA GLU A 474 26.62 20.52 -3.49
C GLU A 474 26.25 21.50 -4.61
N LYS A 475 26.17 21.02 -5.85
CA LYS A 475 25.71 21.82 -7.01
C LYS A 475 24.22 21.64 -7.28
N MET A 476 23.74 20.41 -7.14
CA MET A 476 22.38 20.07 -7.56
C MET A 476 21.34 20.51 -6.54
N VAL A 477 21.56 20.33 -5.23
CA VAL A 477 20.59 20.68 -4.20
C VAL A 477 20.21 22.17 -4.19
N PRO A 478 21.16 23.14 -4.27
CA PRO A 478 20.80 24.55 -4.38
C PRO A 478 19.93 24.86 -5.61
N LYS A 479 20.22 24.23 -6.75
CA LYS A 479 19.41 24.35 -7.96
C LYS A 479 18.01 23.77 -7.78
N ILE A 480 17.90 22.56 -7.24
CA ILE A 480 16.61 21.92 -6.93
C ILE A 480 15.78 22.80 -6.00
N LEU A 481 16.36 23.30 -4.91
CA LEU A 481 15.69 24.16 -3.96
C LEU A 481 15.17 25.45 -4.61
N SER A 482 15.98 26.06 -5.48
CA SER A 482 15.56 27.26 -6.23
C SER A 482 14.34 26.97 -7.13
N GLU A 483 14.35 25.84 -7.86
CA GLU A 483 13.23 25.45 -8.73
C GLU A 483 12.00 25.00 -7.90
N LEU A 484 12.18 24.30 -6.77
CA LEU A 484 11.09 23.93 -5.87
C LEU A 484 10.41 25.16 -5.26
N LYS A 485 11.18 26.17 -4.81
CA LYS A 485 10.64 27.44 -4.29
C LYS A 485 9.88 28.19 -5.38
N ALA A 486 10.42 28.27 -6.58
CA ALA A 486 9.71 28.87 -7.72
C ALA A 486 8.42 28.11 -8.11
N ALA A 487 8.36 26.80 -7.86
CA ALA A 487 7.19 25.95 -8.09
C ALA A 487 6.12 26.04 -6.98
N GLY A 488 6.40 26.73 -5.86
CA GLY A 488 5.45 26.93 -4.78
C GLY A 488 5.74 26.20 -3.47
N MET A 489 6.94 25.65 -3.28
CA MET A 489 7.33 24.92 -2.06
C MET A 489 7.05 25.72 -0.78
N ASP A 490 7.39 27.00 -0.74
CA ASP A 490 7.18 27.87 0.42
C ASP A 490 5.68 28.03 0.75
N THR A 491 4.83 28.08 -0.28
CA THR A 491 3.37 28.14 -0.13
C THR A 491 2.83 26.86 0.49
N ILE A 492 3.33 25.69 0.03
CA ILE A 492 2.96 24.39 0.59
C ILE A 492 3.39 24.28 2.06
N MET A 493 4.64 24.64 2.36
CA MET A 493 5.19 24.59 3.72
C MET A 493 4.42 25.49 4.69
N LYS A 494 4.05 26.69 4.25
CA LYS A 494 3.22 27.62 5.04
C LYS A 494 1.84 27.05 5.30
N ALA A 495 1.16 26.52 4.28
CA ALA A 495 -0.15 25.90 4.43
C ALA A 495 -0.10 24.68 5.34
N ALA A 496 0.96 23.86 5.24
CA ALA A 496 1.18 22.70 6.12
C ALA A 496 1.39 23.12 7.57
N GLN A 497 2.21 24.15 7.82
CA GLN A 497 2.44 24.67 9.18
C GLN A 497 1.16 25.21 9.80
N GLU A 498 0.39 26.00 9.07
CA GLU A 498 -0.88 26.55 9.55
C GLU A 498 -1.88 25.43 9.89
N GLN A 499 -1.95 24.38 9.09
CA GLN A 499 -2.87 23.27 9.31
C GLN A 499 -2.42 22.39 10.49
N ILE A 500 -1.13 22.06 10.60
CA ILE A 500 -0.61 21.24 11.69
C ILE A 500 -0.74 21.95 13.05
N ASP A 501 -0.47 23.27 13.08
CA ASP A 501 -0.65 24.08 14.28
C ASP A 501 -2.12 24.13 14.73
N ASN A 502 -3.06 24.13 13.79
CA ASN A 502 -4.49 24.10 14.10
C ASN A 502 -4.96 22.70 14.54
N TYR A 503 -4.39 21.64 14.00
CA TYR A 503 -4.77 20.27 14.29
C TYR A 503 -4.36 19.84 15.71
N PHE A 504 -3.22 20.32 16.21
CA PHE A 504 -2.67 19.94 17.52
C PHE A 504 -2.90 20.98 18.62
N LYS A 505 -3.75 21.99 18.40
CA LYS A 505 -4.23 22.91 19.47
C LYS A 505 -5.22 22.21 20.38
#